data_63ece8f85c946e02e2c218c4233fc2c0
#
_entry.id   63ece8f85c946e02e2c218c4233fc2c0
#
_cell.length_a   1.000
_cell.length_b   1.000
_cell.length_c   1.000
_cell.angle_alpha   90.00
_cell.angle_beta   90.00
_cell.angle_gamma   90.00
#
_symmetry.space_group_name_H-M   'P 1'
#
loop_
_entity.id
_entity.type
_entity.pdbx_description
1 polymer ?
#
loop_
_entity_poly.entity_id
_entity_poly.type
_entity_poly.pdbx_seq_one_letter_code
_entity_poly.pdbx_strand_id
1 'polypeptide(L)'
;MSWLPPVPPSAVDTSGRTWEVHRAWPDLTAGGYVLEVLAPGHPGVQGALLRDGKFELLLGDDPGLPALRTEARHGEIVSHRPGIRAVIRAEGCYIKVFRPGQALLPVERYTHVARLLDSRNFSSPAVLRSSLTSLLSARYRAAPSAPWVRTTR
;
A
#
# COMPACT_ATOMS: atom_id res chain seq x y z
N MET A 1 21.89 1.34 21.57
CA MET A 1 21.38 1.08 20.19
C MET A 1 21.05 -0.40 20.10
N SER A 2 19.76 -0.74 19.99
CA SER A 2 19.35 -2.12 19.74
C SER A 2 19.63 -2.42 18.26
N TRP A 3 20.53 -3.36 18.01
CA TRP A 3 20.83 -3.81 16.64
C TRP A 3 19.70 -4.73 16.18
N LEU A 4 19.02 -4.35 15.10
CA LEU A 4 18.01 -5.22 14.51
C LEU A 4 18.71 -6.30 13.67
N PRO A 5 18.28 -7.57 13.74
CA PRO A 5 18.84 -8.63 12.90
C PRO A 5 18.58 -8.33 11.42
N PRO A 6 19.40 -8.88 10.50
CA PRO A 6 19.17 -8.70 9.07
C PRO A 6 17.81 -9.27 8.66
N VAL A 7 17.15 -8.60 7.72
CA VAL A 7 15.87 -9.05 7.17
C VAL A 7 16.10 -10.32 6.33
N PRO A 8 15.42 -11.44 6.57
CA PRO A 8 15.53 -12.60 5.72
C PRO A 8 14.92 -12.32 4.33
N PRO A 9 15.44 -12.90 3.24
CA PRO A 9 14.87 -12.71 1.89
C PRO A 9 13.49 -13.34 1.72
N SER A 10 13.16 -14.33 2.56
CA SER A 10 11.87 -15.02 2.57
C SER A 10 11.51 -15.52 3.96
N ALA A 11 10.23 -15.80 4.17
CA ALA A 11 9.70 -16.39 5.39
C ALA A 11 8.61 -17.41 5.06
N VAL A 12 8.35 -18.35 5.97
CA VAL A 12 7.31 -19.37 5.80
C VAL A 12 6.18 -19.09 6.79
N ASP A 13 4.95 -19.11 6.31
CA ASP A 13 3.77 -18.96 7.15
C ASP A 13 3.38 -20.26 7.85
N THR A 14 2.37 -20.21 8.70
CA THR A 14 1.86 -21.37 9.45
C THR A 14 1.25 -22.46 8.57
N SER A 15 0.92 -22.16 7.32
CA SER A 15 0.43 -23.13 6.33
C SER A 15 1.56 -23.82 5.55
N GLY A 16 2.82 -23.42 5.77
CA GLY A 16 3.98 -23.92 5.04
C GLY A 16 4.24 -23.17 3.71
N ARG A 17 3.52 -22.11 3.40
CA ARG A 17 3.75 -21.32 2.20
C ARG A 17 4.92 -20.37 2.40
N THR A 18 5.80 -20.31 1.40
CA THR A 18 6.93 -19.39 1.35
C THR A 18 6.48 -18.04 0.79
N TRP A 19 6.88 -16.98 1.47
CA TRP A 19 6.66 -15.57 1.12
C TRP A 19 8.00 -14.89 0.91
N GLU A 20 8.18 -14.25 -0.23
CA GLU A 20 9.35 -13.45 -0.54
C GLU A 20 9.19 -12.05 0.05
N VAL A 21 10.22 -11.54 0.71
CA VAL A 21 10.21 -10.19 1.27
C VAL A 21 10.52 -9.20 0.16
N HIS A 22 9.50 -8.43 -0.24
CA HIS A 22 9.63 -7.40 -1.26
C HIS A 22 10.16 -6.08 -0.67
N ARG A 23 9.64 -5.69 0.50
CA ARG A 23 10.07 -4.51 1.26
C ARG A 23 10.04 -4.78 2.75
N ALA A 24 10.93 -4.11 3.48
CA ALA A 24 10.97 -4.18 4.93
C ALA A 24 11.22 -2.79 5.53
N TRP A 25 10.54 -2.50 6.62
CA TRP A 25 10.73 -1.27 7.40
C TRP A 25 10.93 -1.64 8.87
N PRO A 26 11.94 -1.06 9.55
CA PRO A 26 12.09 -1.26 10.98
C PRO A 26 10.85 -0.79 11.75
N ASP A 27 10.40 -1.60 12.69
CA ASP A 27 9.38 -1.21 13.68
C ASP A 27 10.10 -0.81 14.98
N LEU A 28 10.44 0.46 15.08
CA LEU A 28 11.21 0.99 16.21
C LEU A 28 10.38 1.01 17.50
N THR A 29 9.06 0.88 17.43
CA THR A 29 8.17 0.93 18.59
C THR A 29 7.98 -0.45 19.19
N ALA A 30 7.66 -1.45 18.37
CA ALA A 30 7.39 -2.82 18.82
C ALA A 30 8.58 -3.77 18.65
N GLY A 31 9.66 -3.30 18.03
CA GLY A 31 10.81 -4.11 17.66
C GLY A 31 10.57 -4.97 16.42
N GLY A 32 11.65 -5.36 15.72
CA GLY A 32 11.56 -6.17 14.50
C GLY A 32 11.22 -5.36 13.24
N TYR A 33 10.40 -5.91 12.36
CA TYR A 33 10.08 -5.32 11.07
C TYR A 33 8.61 -5.43 10.71
N VAL A 34 8.10 -4.43 10.00
CA VAL A 34 6.90 -4.54 9.18
C VAL A 34 7.33 -4.84 7.74
N LEU A 35 6.67 -5.77 7.10
CA LEU A 35 7.07 -6.32 5.81
C LEU A 35 5.95 -6.17 4.77
N GLU A 36 6.36 -5.98 3.52
CA GLU A 36 5.54 -6.22 2.34
C GLU A 36 6.09 -7.47 1.66
N VAL A 37 5.23 -8.49 1.48
CA VAL A 37 5.63 -9.82 1.01
C VAL A 37 4.80 -10.26 -0.18
N LEU A 38 5.38 -11.16 -0.99
CA LEU A 38 4.79 -11.77 -2.18
C LEU A 38 4.86 -13.28 -2.07
N ALA A 39 3.90 -13.99 -2.65
CA ALA A 39 4.01 -15.42 -2.84
C ALA A 39 3.55 -15.85 -4.24
N PRO A 40 4.19 -16.87 -4.86
CA PRO A 40 3.76 -17.42 -6.13
C PRO A 40 2.29 -17.86 -6.08
N GLY A 41 1.52 -17.47 -7.09
CA GLY A 41 0.09 -17.81 -7.18
C GLY A 41 -0.83 -17.05 -6.23
N HIS A 42 -0.29 -16.11 -5.41
CA HIS A 42 -1.10 -15.21 -4.60
C HIS A 42 -1.23 -13.85 -5.32
N PRO A 43 -2.44 -13.34 -5.53
CA PRO A 43 -2.61 -12.04 -6.18
C PRO A 43 -2.15 -10.91 -5.25
N GLY A 44 -1.34 -10.01 -5.82
CA GLY A 44 -0.89 -8.81 -5.12
C GLY A 44 0.09 -9.07 -3.98
N VAL A 45 0.31 -8.03 -3.19
CA VAL A 45 1.19 -8.05 -2.03
C VAL A 45 0.40 -8.22 -0.74
N GLN A 46 1.07 -8.73 0.30
CA GLN A 46 0.53 -8.83 1.65
C GLN A 46 1.41 -8.09 2.64
N GLY A 47 0.79 -7.54 3.68
CA GLY A 47 1.49 -7.05 4.84
C GLY A 47 1.83 -8.19 5.79
N ALA A 48 2.99 -8.12 6.42
CA ALA A 48 3.39 -9.07 7.44
C ALA A 48 4.20 -8.38 8.56
N LEU A 49 4.33 -9.05 9.68
CA LEU A 49 5.15 -8.66 10.81
C LEU A 49 6.24 -9.69 11.02
N LEU A 50 7.46 -9.25 11.33
CA LEU A 50 8.56 -10.09 11.76
C LEU A 50 9.05 -9.58 13.10
N ARG A 51 8.70 -10.28 14.20
CA ARG A 51 9.04 -9.91 15.57
C ARG A 51 9.56 -11.12 16.31
N ASP A 52 10.68 -10.98 17.00
CA ASP A 52 11.31 -12.07 17.75
C ASP A 52 11.49 -13.36 16.94
N GLY A 53 11.83 -13.22 15.66
CA GLY A 53 11.96 -14.33 14.72
C GLY A 53 10.65 -14.98 14.28
N LYS A 54 9.48 -14.47 14.73
CA LYS A 54 8.16 -14.95 14.34
C LYS A 54 7.63 -14.14 13.15
N PHE A 55 7.20 -14.85 12.13
CA PHE A 55 6.57 -14.29 10.94
C PHE A 55 5.04 -14.41 11.03
N GLU A 56 4.34 -13.30 10.86
CA GLU A 56 2.87 -13.22 10.94
C GLU A 56 2.32 -12.45 9.74
N LEU A 57 1.45 -13.09 8.95
CA LEU A 57 0.72 -12.46 7.85
C LEU A 57 -0.51 -11.71 8.37
N LEU A 58 -0.75 -10.52 7.84
CA LEU A 58 -1.93 -9.73 8.22
C LEU A 58 -3.16 -10.04 7.36
N LEU A 59 -3.03 -10.73 6.23
CA LEU A 59 -4.12 -11.20 5.32
C LEU A 59 -5.25 -10.19 5.09
N GLY A 60 -4.92 -8.90 4.99
CA GLY A 60 -5.90 -7.81 4.89
C GLY A 60 -6.51 -7.36 6.22
N ASP A 61 -6.21 -8.01 7.32
CA ASP A 61 -6.63 -7.64 8.68
C ASP A 61 -5.54 -6.82 9.38
N ASP A 62 -5.29 -5.63 8.87
CA ASP A 62 -4.34 -4.70 9.48
C ASP A 62 -5.04 -3.82 10.51
N PRO A 63 -4.76 -3.98 11.82
CA PRO A 63 -5.40 -3.18 12.87
C PRO A 63 -5.17 -1.67 12.72
N GLY A 64 -4.05 -1.27 12.11
CA GLY A 64 -3.74 0.13 11.81
C GLY A 64 -4.51 0.68 10.59
N LEU A 65 -5.09 -0.19 9.77
CA LEU A 65 -5.81 0.14 8.55
C LEU A 65 -7.19 -0.54 8.52
N PRO A 66 -8.11 -0.23 9.42
CA PRO A 66 -9.38 -0.94 9.57
C PRO A 66 -10.25 -0.95 8.31
N ALA A 67 -10.08 0.03 7.41
CA ALA A 67 -10.77 0.07 6.12
C ALA A 67 -10.21 -0.91 5.09
N LEU A 68 -8.99 -1.43 5.27
CA LEU A 68 -8.29 -2.23 4.26
C LEU A 68 -9.10 -3.47 3.85
N ARG A 69 -9.66 -4.19 4.81
CA ARG A 69 -10.45 -5.40 4.56
C ARG A 69 -11.67 -5.14 3.66
N THR A 70 -12.35 -4.01 3.86
CA THR A 70 -13.50 -3.63 3.05
C THR A 70 -13.08 -3.17 1.67
N GLU A 71 -12.06 -2.33 1.58
CA GLU A 71 -11.60 -1.76 0.32
C GLU A 71 -10.87 -2.79 -0.55
N ALA A 72 -10.21 -3.79 0.02
CA ALA A 72 -9.53 -4.88 -0.70
C ALA A 72 -10.50 -5.75 -1.54
N ARG A 73 -11.80 -5.72 -1.26
CA ARG A 73 -12.82 -6.39 -2.08
C ARG A 73 -12.99 -5.79 -3.47
N HIS A 74 -12.51 -4.58 -3.68
CA HIS A 74 -12.64 -3.85 -4.94
C HIS A 74 -11.48 -4.08 -5.90
N GLY A 75 -10.42 -4.78 -5.50
CA GLY A 75 -9.28 -5.02 -6.37
C GLY A 75 -8.11 -5.70 -5.67
N GLU A 76 -6.96 -5.59 -6.29
CA GLU A 76 -5.72 -6.22 -5.86
C GLU A 76 -4.89 -5.24 -5.01
N ILE A 77 -4.39 -5.68 -3.86
CA ILE A 77 -3.46 -4.88 -3.06
C ILE A 77 -2.10 -4.88 -3.78
N VAL A 78 -1.67 -3.71 -4.25
CA VAL A 78 -0.40 -3.53 -4.99
C VAL A 78 0.71 -2.90 -4.15
N SER A 79 0.39 -2.40 -2.98
CA SER A 79 1.37 -1.98 -1.96
C SER A 79 0.72 -2.02 -0.59
N HIS A 80 1.45 -2.55 0.42
CA HIS A 80 0.98 -2.61 1.79
C HIS A 80 2.14 -2.36 2.75
N ARG A 81 2.18 -1.17 3.34
CA ARG A 81 3.03 -0.90 4.50
C ARG A 81 2.17 -1.03 5.77
N PRO A 82 2.31 -2.13 6.52
CA PRO A 82 1.47 -2.42 7.68
C PRO A 82 1.37 -1.26 8.66
N GLY A 83 0.16 -1.02 9.14
CA GLY A 83 -0.15 0.03 10.09
C GLY A 83 -0.01 1.46 9.57
N ILE A 84 0.39 1.70 8.34
CA ILE A 84 0.64 3.03 7.78
C ILE A 84 -0.27 3.34 6.60
N ARG A 85 -0.21 2.49 5.54
CA ARG A 85 -1.00 2.69 4.32
C ARG A 85 -1.04 1.43 3.47
N ALA A 86 -2.08 1.31 2.65
CA ALA A 86 -2.15 0.34 1.56
C ALA A 86 -2.64 1.02 0.28
N VAL A 87 -2.33 0.41 -0.87
CA VAL A 87 -2.82 0.82 -2.18
C VAL A 87 -3.44 -0.38 -2.85
N ILE A 88 -4.67 -0.21 -3.35
CA ILE A 88 -5.43 -1.23 -4.05
C ILE A 88 -5.62 -0.77 -5.48
N ARG A 89 -5.28 -1.62 -6.43
CA ARG A 89 -5.58 -1.41 -7.85
C ARG A 89 -6.96 -1.95 -8.13
N ALA A 90 -7.93 -1.07 -8.34
CA ALA A 90 -9.30 -1.37 -8.73
C ALA A 90 -9.51 -1.05 -10.20
N GLU A 91 -10.68 -1.43 -10.74
CA GLU A 91 -11.02 -1.13 -12.13
C GLU A 91 -11.02 0.39 -12.38
N GLY A 92 -10.11 0.84 -13.27
CA GLY A 92 -9.96 2.24 -13.66
C GLY A 92 -9.51 3.22 -12.58
N CYS A 93 -9.13 2.75 -11.38
CA CYS A 93 -8.69 3.64 -10.32
C CYS A 93 -7.77 2.94 -9.30
N TYR A 94 -7.13 3.77 -8.44
CA TYR A 94 -6.41 3.30 -7.26
C TYR A 94 -7.11 3.78 -6.00
N ILE A 95 -7.24 2.88 -5.03
CA ILE A 95 -7.76 3.19 -3.70
C ILE A 95 -6.58 3.22 -2.75
N LYS A 96 -6.38 4.34 -2.06
CA LYS A 96 -5.36 4.46 -1.01
C LYS A 96 -6.05 4.42 0.34
N VAL A 97 -5.62 3.50 1.17
CA VAL A 97 -6.08 3.32 2.55
C VAL A 97 -5.01 3.85 3.48
N PHE A 98 -5.42 4.68 4.44
CA PHE A 98 -4.56 5.29 5.44
C PHE A 98 -5.04 4.97 6.85
N ARG A 99 -4.22 5.24 7.84
CA ARG A 99 -4.66 5.28 9.24
C ARG A 99 -5.84 6.23 9.42
N PRO A 100 -6.75 5.95 10.34
CA PRO A 100 -7.78 6.90 10.75
C PRO A 100 -7.18 8.29 11.07
N GLY A 101 -7.79 9.35 10.53
CA GLY A 101 -7.32 10.73 10.72
C GLY A 101 -6.17 11.19 9.82
N GLN A 102 -5.54 10.31 9.03
CA GLN A 102 -4.36 10.68 8.23
C GLN A 102 -4.61 10.87 6.73
N ALA A 103 -5.84 10.73 6.25
CA ALA A 103 -6.14 10.88 4.82
C ALA A 103 -6.28 12.33 4.37
N LEU A 104 -6.62 13.25 5.25
CA LEU A 104 -6.91 14.65 4.88
C LEU A 104 -5.70 15.33 4.22
N LEU A 105 -4.53 15.24 4.84
CA LEU A 105 -3.32 15.89 4.30
C LEU A 105 -2.91 15.37 2.91
N PRO A 106 -2.88 14.05 2.64
CA PRO A 106 -2.67 13.56 1.28
C PRO A 106 -3.71 14.06 0.29
N VAL A 107 -5.00 14.07 0.64
CA VAL A 107 -6.07 14.54 -0.25
C VAL A 107 -5.88 16.01 -0.62
N GLU A 108 -5.62 16.87 0.34
CA GLU A 108 -5.35 18.30 0.11
C GLU A 108 -4.13 18.51 -0.78
N ARG A 109 -3.02 17.81 -0.50
CA ARG A 109 -1.80 17.88 -1.31
C ARG A 109 -2.04 17.43 -2.76
N TYR A 110 -2.74 16.33 -2.98
CA TYR A 110 -3.06 15.86 -4.32
C TYR A 110 -3.97 16.83 -5.06
N THR A 111 -4.97 17.40 -4.40
CA THR A 111 -5.85 18.40 -5.00
C THR A 111 -5.09 19.67 -5.37
N HIS A 112 -4.17 20.10 -4.51
CA HIS A 112 -3.32 21.26 -4.80
C HIS A 112 -2.38 21.00 -5.99
N VAL A 113 -1.68 19.87 -6.01
CA VAL A 113 -0.79 19.47 -7.12
C VAL A 113 -1.58 19.32 -8.42
N ALA A 114 -2.77 18.71 -8.38
CA ALA A 114 -3.61 18.58 -9.57
C ALA A 114 -3.94 19.93 -10.18
N ARG A 115 -4.31 20.93 -9.38
CA ARG A 115 -4.58 22.29 -9.87
C ARG A 115 -3.34 22.94 -10.50
N LEU A 116 -2.15 22.73 -9.91
CA LEU A 116 -0.90 23.28 -10.46
C LEU A 116 -0.52 22.60 -11.78
N LEU A 117 -0.79 21.31 -11.94
CA LEU A 117 -0.47 20.56 -13.15
C LEU A 117 -1.46 20.84 -14.28
N ASP A 118 -2.75 20.97 -13.97
CA ASP A 118 -3.79 21.34 -14.93
C ASP A 118 -3.47 22.66 -15.65
N SER A 119 -2.94 23.63 -14.92
CA SER A 119 -2.50 24.92 -15.49
C SER A 119 -1.34 24.81 -16.48
N ARG A 120 -0.67 23.64 -16.55
CA ARG A 120 0.53 23.37 -17.38
C ARG A 120 0.32 22.23 -18.39
N ASN A 121 -0.91 21.81 -18.67
CA ASN A 121 -1.26 20.69 -19.56
C ASN A 121 -0.66 19.33 -19.14
N PHE A 122 -0.40 19.10 -17.86
CA PHE A 122 0.01 17.80 -17.35
C PHE A 122 -1.18 17.06 -16.76
N SER A 123 -1.35 15.79 -17.15
CA SER A 123 -2.37 14.92 -16.54
C SER A 123 -1.96 14.53 -15.12
N SER A 124 -2.80 14.85 -14.16
CA SER A 124 -2.66 14.41 -12.77
C SER A 124 -3.79 13.44 -12.40
N PRO A 125 -3.52 12.44 -11.54
CA PRO A 125 -4.60 11.62 -11.01
C PRO A 125 -5.62 12.47 -10.26
N ALA A 126 -6.91 12.37 -10.64
CA ALA A 126 -7.97 13.08 -9.95
C ALA A 126 -8.42 12.32 -8.69
N VAL A 127 -8.68 13.05 -7.61
CA VAL A 127 -9.36 12.48 -6.44
C VAL A 127 -10.83 12.34 -6.75
N LEU A 128 -11.32 11.10 -6.89
CA LEU A 128 -12.73 10.83 -7.23
C LEU A 128 -13.64 10.88 -6.01
N ARG A 129 -13.16 10.46 -4.85
CA ARG A 129 -13.89 10.44 -3.59
C ARG A 129 -12.92 10.40 -2.42
N SER A 130 -13.20 11.17 -1.36
CA SER A 130 -12.60 11.02 -0.05
C SER A 130 -13.71 10.87 0.98
N SER A 131 -13.58 9.94 1.93
CA SER A 131 -14.52 9.86 3.05
C SER A 131 -13.92 10.57 4.25
N LEU A 132 -14.69 11.48 4.85
CA LEU A 132 -14.28 12.28 6.01
C LEU A 132 -14.53 11.55 7.34
N THR A 133 -15.33 10.51 7.33
CA THR A 133 -15.78 9.81 8.53
C THR A 133 -15.10 8.46 8.67
N SER A 134 -14.05 8.40 9.46
CA SER A 134 -13.41 7.20 10.02
C SER A 134 -12.74 6.19 9.08
N LEU A 135 -13.01 6.14 7.80
CA LEU A 135 -12.55 5.14 6.86
C LEU A 135 -11.91 5.81 5.64
N LEU A 136 -10.65 5.86 5.63
CA LEU A 136 -9.83 6.78 4.86
C LEU A 136 -9.30 6.11 3.62
N SER A 137 -10.15 5.89 2.65
CA SER A 137 -9.75 5.58 1.28
C SER A 137 -9.86 6.81 0.40
N ALA A 138 -8.80 7.16 -0.28
CA ALA A 138 -8.83 8.10 -1.38
C ALA A 138 -8.82 7.30 -2.69
N ARG A 139 -9.79 7.54 -3.58
CA ARG A 139 -9.83 6.93 -4.91
C ARG A 139 -9.27 7.92 -5.91
N TYR A 140 -8.34 7.46 -6.73
CA TYR A 140 -7.72 8.25 -7.79
C TYR A 140 -8.01 7.58 -9.14
N ARG A 141 -8.46 8.35 -10.11
CA ARG A 141 -8.54 7.86 -11.48
C ARG A 141 -7.12 7.87 -12.06
N ALA A 142 -6.66 6.72 -12.54
CA ALA A 142 -5.45 6.71 -13.37
C ALA A 142 -5.76 7.46 -14.67
N ALA A 143 -4.87 8.36 -15.08
CA ALA A 143 -4.93 8.87 -16.45
C ALA A 143 -4.78 7.66 -17.38
N PRO A 144 -5.53 7.61 -18.52
CA PRO A 144 -5.33 6.56 -19.50
C PRO A 144 -3.85 6.56 -19.88
N SER A 145 -3.19 5.42 -19.71
CA SER A 145 -1.78 5.25 -20.06
C SER A 145 -1.67 5.51 -21.58
N ALA A 146 -1.09 6.65 -21.94
CA ALA A 146 -0.65 6.86 -23.30
C ALA A 146 0.32 5.71 -23.65
N PRO A 147 0.17 5.03 -24.79
CA PRO A 147 1.09 3.98 -25.17
C PRO A 147 2.49 4.59 -25.25
N TRP A 148 3.42 4.02 -24.50
CA TRP A 148 4.83 4.39 -24.58
C TRP A 148 5.31 4.03 -25.99
N VAL A 149 5.39 5.02 -26.87
CA VAL A 149 6.04 4.87 -28.18
C VAL A 149 7.53 4.73 -27.88
N ARG A 150 8.03 3.49 -27.94
CA ARG A 150 9.48 3.25 -27.99
C ARG A 150 9.98 3.82 -29.31
N THR A 151 10.59 4.98 -29.27
CA THR A 151 11.40 5.48 -30.37
C THR A 151 12.71 4.69 -30.38
N THR A 152 12.79 3.63 -31.16
CA THR A 152 14.07 3.01 -31.53
C THR A 152 14.81 3.96 -32.44
N ARG A 153 15.96 4.44 -31.99
CA ARG A 153 17.04 4.94 -32.85
C ARG A 153 18.12 3.87 -32.92
#